data_a85453fa63bf4c98720c3c630d7966b2
#
_entry.id   a85453fa63bf4c98720c3c630d7966b2
#
_cell.length_a   1.000
_cell.length_b   1.000
_cell.length_c   1.000
_cell.angle_alpha   90.00
_cell.angle_beta   90.00
_cell.angle_gamma   90.00
#
_symmetry.space_group_name_H-M   'P 1'
#
loop_
_entity.id
_entity.type
_entity.pdbx_description
1 polymer ?
#
loop_
_entity_poly.entity_id
_entity_poly.type
_entity_poly.pdbx_seq_one_letter_code
_entity_poly.pdbx_strand_id
1 'polypeptide(L)'
;MNIRIENLKDVQSHNNSKGILLFENYMEIQKGFPCDKLNSILSCLSETKEFTGEKANVYTLTNVEDGTIKKTILVGLGEKIKCNIDNVRNNTSKLIKEALKQKIKALDIHIKSIDCCCNCEKVKAITEAIIMTTYNFDKYKSDKKEASLEDVRIIFHEEQDLIKLNDAMEEGKLLAEGNLISRELVNEPANILTPDALSKRVQQLGIEYGFQVEVFNKEEIQNFGMESFLAVGKGSSNEPKLIVMRYMGDSDNKDNILGLVGKGLTFDAGGYCLKTAGGMWTMKSDMGGAGAVIGAMTTIARKKLKKNIVAVVAACENLISGDAYRPGDIINTMNGKTIEIINTDAEGRLTLVDAVTYIIRKENATKVVDIATLTGAVGGAIGGAATGVVTNNDEFYSLLEEASLDCDERVWRFPTFDEYKDKIKTGNADLVNSTGPVGAGAITAGLFIGEFVEDKPWLHLDIAATAFASQTPNREYFSKGATGVGSRLLYEIAKRY
;
A
#
# COMPACT_ATOMS: atom_id res chain seq x y z
N MET A 1 -12.53 -1.72 17.74
CA MET A 1 -13.75 -1.81 16.92
C MET A 1 -14.02 -3.27 16.62
N ASN A 2 -15.25 -3.73 16.86
CA ASN A 2 -15.68 -5.10 16.56
C ASN A 2 -16.38 -5.12 15.19
N ILE A 3 -16.05 -6.12 14.35
CA ILE A 3 -16.70 -6.32 13.03
C ILE A 3 -17.21 -7.76 13.00
N ARG A 4 -18.49 -7.96 12.64
CA ARG A 4 -19.11 -9.28 12.53
C ARG A 4 -20.07 -9.35 11.36
N ILE A 5 -20.39 -10.58 10.93
CA ILE A 5 -21.32 -10.86 9.82
C ILE A 5 -22.51 -11.60 10.38
N GLU A 6 -23.70 -11.20 9.95
CA GLU A 6 -24.96 -11.86 10.34
C GLU A 6 -25.89 -11.98 9.12
N ASN A 7 -26.68 -13.06 9.06
CA ASN A 7 -27.85 -13.10 8.18
C ASN A 7 -28.98 -12.31 8.82
N LEU A 8 -29.76 -11.59 8.03
CA LEU A 8 -30.85 -10.74 8.53
C LEU A 8 -31.82 -11.46 9.45
N LYS A 9 -32.12 -12.74 9.16
CA LYS A 9 -33.04 -13.57 9.96
C LYS A 9 -32.51 -13.86 11.39
N ASP A 10 -31.18 -13.77 11.59
CA ASP A 10 -30.51 -14.11 12.85
C ASP A 10 -30.30 -12.85 13.72
N VAL A 11 -30.60 -11.66 13.20
CA VAL A 11 -30.43 -10.39 13.90
C VAL A 11 -31.43 -10.26 15.05
N GLN A 12 -30.95 -10.32 16.28
CA GLN A 12 -31.80 -10.26 17.50
C GLN A 12 -32.21 -8.83 17.90
N SER A 13 -31.46 -7.82 17.48
CA SER A 13 -31.73 -6.43 17.82
C SER A 13 -31.48 -5.50 16.63
N HIS A 14 -32.45 -4.70 16.27
CA HIS A 14 -32.39 -3.69 15.20
C HIS A 14 -32.13 -2.26 15.71
N ASN A 15 -31.48 -2.12 16.87
CA ASN A 15 -31.28 -0.85 17.55
C ASN A 15 -30.13 0.01 17.03
N ASN A 16 -29.31 -0.52 16.11
CA ASN A 16 -28.18 0.21 15.53
C ASN A 16 -28.63 1.20 14.43
N SER A 17 -27.79 2.21 14.18
CA SER A 17 -27.89 3.02 12.96
C SER A 17 -27.63 2.13 11.73
N LYS A 18 -28.18 2.50 10.58
CA LYS A 18 -28.13 1.67 9.36
C LYS A 18 -27.30 2.35 8.27
N GLY A 19 -26.53 1.58 7.55
CA GLY A 19 -25.82 1.96 6.34
C GLY A 19 -26.31 1.13 5.16
N ILE A 20 -26.67 1.76 4.05
CA ILE A 20 -27.24 1.08 2.89
C ILE A 20 -26.54 1.58 1.63
N LEU A 21 -25.99 0.67 0.85
CA LEU A 21 -25.38 0.95 -0.45
C LEU A 21 -26.42 0.69 -1.55
N LEU A 22 -26.72 1.70 -2.37
CA LEU A 22 -27.81 1.67 -3.35
C LEU A 22 -27.31 2.04 -4.75
N PHE A 23 -27.73 1.28 -5.76
CA PHE A 23 -27.50 1.62 -7.16
C PHE A 23 -28.41 2.77 -7.64
N GLU A 24 -28.05 3.39 -8.77
CA GLU A 24 -29.04 4.13 -9.54
C GLU A 24 -30.22 3.22 -9.89
N ASN A 25 -31.42 3.75 -9.90
CA ASN A 25 -32.66 2.97 -10.09
C ASN A 25 -32.86 1.87 -9.02
N TYR A 26 -32.42 2.10 -7.79
CA TYR A 26 -32.52 1.15 -6.68
C TYR A 26 -33.96 0.67 -6.43
N MET A 27 -34.97 1.48 -6.77
CA MET A 27 -36.38 1.09 -6.66
C MET A 27 -36.75 -0.09 -7.57
N GLU A 28 -36.03 -0.28 -8.66
CA GLU A 28 -36.19 -1.43 -9.57
C GLU A 28 -35.24 -2.58 -9.23
N ILE A 29 -34.01 -2.28 -8.86
CA ILE A 29 -32.91 -3.24 -8.68
C ILE A 29 -32.91 -3.87 -7.29
N GLN A 30 -33.17 -3.06 -6.24
CA GLN A 30 -32.98 -3.46 -4.83
C GLN A 30 -34.30 -3.39 -4.04
N LYS A 31 -35.40 -3.87 -4.64
CA LYS A 31 -36.76 -3.83 -4.05
C LYS A 31 -36.88 -4.55 -2.71
N GLY A 32 -37.78 -4.05 -1.86
CA GLY A 32 -38.30 -4.78 -0.71
C GLY A 32 -37.33 -4.93 0.44
N PHE A 33 -36.83 -3.84 1.00
CA PHE A 33 -36.24 -3.87 2.35
C PHE A 33 -37.30 -4.32 3.36
N PRO A 34 -36.93 -5.06 4.42
CA PRO A 34 -37.89 -5.62 5.37
C PRO A 34 -38.50 -4.57 6.33
N CYS A 35 -38.63 -3.34 5.87
CA CYS A 35 -39.19 -2.24 6.61
C CYS A 35 -40.01 -1.36 5.65
N ASP A 36 -41.34 -1.40 5.76
CA ASP A 36 -42.25 -0.65 4.89
C ASP A 36 -42.01 0.86 4.98
N LYS A 37 -41.69 1.38 6.17
CA LYS A 37 -41.33 2.78 6.36
C LYS A 37 -40.08 3.17 5.55
N LEU A 38 -39.06 2.31 5.53
CA LEU A 38 -37.86 2.56 4.73
C LEU A 38 -38.17 2.52 3.24
N ASN A 39 -38.96 1.56 2.78
CA ASN A 39 -39.37 1.45 1.37
C ASN A 39 -40.15 2.71 0.92
N SER A 40 -41.08 3.20 1.75
CA SER A 40 -41.84 4.43 1.47
C SER A 40 -40.92 5.67 1.40
N ILE A 41 -39.93 5.76 2.28
CA ILE A 41 -38.94 6.84 2.26
C ILE A 41 -38.10 6.78 0.99
N LEU A 42 -37.61 5.59 0.61
CA LEU A 42 -36.79 5.40 -0.60
C LEU A 42 -37.59 5.75 -1.87
N SER A 43 -38.89 5.44 -1.93
CA SER A 43 -39.76 5.85 -3.03
C SER A 43 -39.86 7.36 -3.12
N CYS A 44 -40.15 8.03 -2.00
CA CYS A 44 -40.25 9.50 -1.94
C CYS A 44 -38.95 10.17 -2.36
N LEU A 45 -37.78 9.70 -1.86
CA LEU A 45 -36.48 10.25 -2.22
C LEU A 45 -36.16 10.10 -3.72
N SER A 46 -36.58 8.97 -4.33
CA SER A 46 -36.43 8.73 -5.75
C SER A 46 -37.33 9.67 -6.59
N GLU A 47 -38.57 9.80 -6.20
CA GLU A 47 -39.57 10.69 -6.88
C GLU A 47 -39.20 12.16 -6.80
N THR A 48 -38.73 12.63 -5.63
CA THR A 48 -38.28 14.00 -5.41
C THR A 48 -36.87 14.28 -5.94
N LYS A 49 -36.14 13.25 -6.36
CA LYS A 49 -34.73 13.30 -6.78
C LYS A 49 -33.78 13.83 -5.71
N GLU A 50 -34.15 13.77 -4.44
CA GLU A 50 -33.24 14.12 -3.33
C GLU A 50 -32.12 13.09 -3.13
N PHE A 51 -32.40 11.81 -3.46
CA PHE A 51 -31.40 10.76 -3.53
C PHE A 51 -31.73 9.80 -4.66
N THR A 52 -30.83 9.70 -5.63
CA THR A 52 -31.01 8.91 -6.86
C THR A 52 -30.14 7.66 -6.91
N GLY A 53 -29.23 7.47 -5.96
CA GLY A 53 -28.25 6.40 -5.99
C GLY A 53 -27.03 6.68 -6.89
N GLU A 54 -26.90 7.89 -7.44
CA GLU A 54 -25.71 8.32 -8.19
C GLU A 54 -24.42 8.08 -7.39
N LYS A 55 -23.36 7.73 -8.12
CA LYS A 55 -22.08 7.38 -7.52
C LYS A 55 -21.61 8.43 -6.51
N ALA A 56 -21.34 7.97 -5.30
CA ALA A 56 -20.81 8.77 -4.21
C ALA A 56 -21.76 9.80 -3.60
N ASN A 57 -23.04 9.84 -4.00
CA ASN A 57 -24.05 10.61 -3.32
C ASN A 57 -24.32 10.03 -1.92
N VAL A 58 -24.41 10.88 -0.89
CA VAL A 58 -24.64 10.45 0.50
C VAL A 58 -25.85 11.21 1.04
N TYR A 59 -26.82 10.48 1.59
CA TYR A 59 -28.01 11.05 2.22
C TYR A 59 -28.21 10.44 3.62
N THR A 60 -28.42 11.27 4.63
CA THR A 60 -28.58 10.81 6.01
C THR A 60 -29.97 11.16 6.55
N LEU A 61 -30.73 10.14 6.90
CA LEU A 61 -32.02 10.25 7.59
C LEU A 61 -31.79 10.16 9.10
N THR A 62 -32.48 11.00 9.85
CA THR A 62 -32.50 10.94 11.32
C THR A 62 -33.90 10.57 11.79
N ASN A 63 -34.02 9.47 12.52
CA ASN A 63 -35.25 9.01 13.13
C ASN A 63 -35.13 9.04 14.66
N VAL A 64 -36.24 9.28 15.34
CA VAL A 64 -36.34 9.09 16.79
C VAL A 64 -37.26 7.89 17.02
N GLU A 65 -36.74 6.83 17.63
CA GLU A 65 -37.47 5.62 17.98
C GLU A 65 -37.21 5.29 19.45
N ASP A 66 -38.27 5.15 20.23
CA ASP A 66 -38.21 4.85 21.67
C ASP A 66 -37.27 5.79 22.47
N GLY A 67 -37.28 7.09 22.13
CA GLY A 67 -36.43 8.10 22.76
C GLY A 67 -34.96 8.06 22.34
N THR A 68 -34.60 7.18 21.39
CA THR A 68 -33.24 7.04 20.88
C THR A 68 -33.14 7.60 19.47
N ILE A 69 -32.09 8.38 19.21
CA ILE A 69 -31.78 8.89 17.86
C ILE A 69 -31.08 7.79 17.07
N LYS A 70 -31.73 7.36 15.97
CA LYS A 70 -31.16 6.41 15.01
C LYS A 70 -30.96 7.09 13.68
N LYS A 71 -29.91 6.74 12.97
CA LYS A 71 -29.59 7.28 11.65
C LYS A 71 -29.58 6.20 10.60
N THR A 72 -30.09 6.53 9.41
CA THR A 72 -29.94 5.71 8.22
C THR A 72 -29.13 6.48 7.19
N ILE A 73 -27.96 5.96 6.85
CA ILE A 73 -27.05 6.56 5.87
C ILE A 73 -27.21 5.80 4.56
N LEU A 74 -27.62 6.51 3.51
CA LEU A 74 -27.72 5.99 2.15
C LEU A 74 -26.51 6.46 1.36
N VAL A 75 -25.85 5.55 0.62
CA VAL A 75 -24.70 5.88 -0.24
C VAL A 75 -24.93 5.31 -1.63
N GLY A 76 -24.81 6.15 -2.65
CA GLY A 76 -24.96 5.78 -4.04
C GLY A 76 -23.76 5.02 -4.59
N LEU A 77 -24.02 3.87 -5.22
CA LEU A 77 -23.04 3.04 -5.93
C LEU A 77 -22.86 3.47 -7.39
N GLY A 78 -23.81 4.25 -7.93
CA GLY A 78 -23.87 4.58 -9.35
C GLY A 78 -24.57 3.49 -10.19
N GLU A 79 -24.28 3.46 -11.48
CA GLU A 79 -24.84 2.45 -12.41
C GLU A 79 -24.35 1.04 -12.06
N LYS A 80 -25.29 0.07 -11.98
CA LYS A 80 -24.98 -1.33 -11.64
C LYS A 80 -23.95 -1.96 -12.58
N ILE A 81 -24.02 -1.66 -13.86
CA ILE A 81 -23.13 -2.24 -14.90
C ILE A 81 -21.65 -1.76 -14.73
N LYS A 82 -21.44 -0.62 -14.10
CA LYS A 82 -20.11 -0.04 -13.86
C LYS A 82 -19.58 -0.38 -12.47
N CYS A 83 -20.35 -1.11 -11.65
CA CYS A 83 -19.93 -1.48 -10.31
C CYS A 83 -18.85 -2.55 -10.35
N ASN A 84 -17.83 -2.36 -9.55
CA ASN A 84 -16.76 -3.31 -9.29
C ASN A 84 -16.41 -3.29 -7.79
N ILE A 85 -15.45 -4.10 -7.39
CA ILE A 85 -15.06 -4.23 -5.99
C ILE A 85 -14.51 -2.93 -5.40
N ASP A 86 -13.82 -2.10 -6.19
CA ASP A 86 -13.34 -0.80 -5.75
C ASP A 86 -14.49 0.20 -5.49
N ASN A 87 -15.56 0.15 -6.29
CA ASN A 87 -16.75 0.94 -6.01
C ASN A 87 -17.36 0.56 -4.66
N VAL A 88 -17.42 -0.73 -4.32
CA VAL A 88 -17.90 -1.20 -3.02
C VAL A 88 -17.00 -0.66 -1.90
N ARG A 89 -15.66 -0.80 -2.04
CA ARG A 89 -14.67 -0.32 -1.06
C ARG A 89 -14.76 1.20 -0.85
N ASN A 90 -14.76 1.99 -1.92
CA ASN A 90 -14.80 3.44 -1.83
C ASN A 90 -16.14 3.96 -1.25
N ASN A 91 -17.27 3.40 -1.67
CA ASN A 91 -18.57 3.85 -1.17
C ASN A 91 -18.85 3.37 0.26
N THR A 92 -18.33 2.21 0.67
CA THR A 92 -18.30 1.83 2.09
C THR A 92 -17.48 2.83 2.90
N SER A 93 -16.35 3.29 2.38
CA SER A 93 -15.53 4.30 3.08
C SER A 93 -16.25 5.63 3.24
N LYS A 94 -17.05 6.07 2.24
CA LYS A 94 -17.92 7.24 2.38
C LYS A 94 -18.97 7.05 3.47
N LEU A 95 -19.59 5.87 3.51
CA LEU A 95 -20.53 5.49 4.55
C LEU A 95 -19.89 5.58 5.94
N ILE A 96 -18.67 5.03 6.11
CA ILE A 96 -17.94 5.08 7.37
C ILE A 96 -17.56 6.52 7.75
N LYS A 97 -17.07 7.34 6.80
CA LYS A 97 -16.78 8.76 7.05
C LYS A 97 -18.02 9.52 7.54
N GLU A 98 -19.16 9.29 6.91
CA GLU A 98 -20.41 9.92 7.37
C GLU A 98 -20.84 9.40 8.74
N ALA A 99 -20.70 8.09 9.03
CA ALA A 99 -20.98 7.52 10.33
C ALA A 99 -20.11 8.15 11.45
N LEU A 100 -18.82 8.33 11.19
CA LEU A 100 -17.89 9.01 12.10
C LEU A 100 -18.27 10.48 12.33
N LYS A 101 -18.60 11.20 11.26
CA LYS A 101 -19.08 12.60 11.32
C LYS A 101 -20.35 12.71 12.17
N GLN A 102 -21.24 11.73 12.04
CA GLN A 102 -22.49 11.63 12.80
C GLN A 102 -22.30 11.06 14.20
N LYS A 103 -21.08 10.72 14.62
CA LYS A 103 -20.72 10.15 15.93
C LYS A 103 -21.49 8.85 16.26
N ILE A 104 -21.71 8.01 15.24
CA ILE A 104 -22.38 6.72 15.38
C ILE A 104 -21.42 5.75 16.10
N LYS A 105 -21.95 5.03 17.10
CA LYS A 105 -21.18 4.01 17.84
C LYS A 105 -21.37 2.61 17.30
N ALA A 106 -22.59 2.29 16.86
CA ALA A 106 -22.93 0.98 16.30
C ALA A 106 -23.65 1.12 14.97
N LEU A 107 -23.17 0.43 13.93
CA LEU A 107 -23.62 0.53 12.55
C LEU A 107 -23.92 -0.84 11.96
N ASP A 108 -25.09 -0.99 11.35
CA ASP A 108 -25.48 -2.14 10.54
C ASP A 108 -25.33 -1.79 9.06
N ILE A 109 -24.42 -2.43 8.35
CA ILE A 109 -24.24 -2.26 6.89
C ILE A 109 -25.05 -3.35 6.18
N HIS A 110 -26.12 -2.95 5.51
CA HIS A 110 -27.01 -3.86 4.81
C HIS A 110 -26.52 -4.15 3.39
N ILE A 111 -26.24 -5.43 3.10
CA ILE A 111 -25.86 -5.92 1.78
C ILE A 111 -27.08 -6.58 1.13
N LYS A 112 -27.59 -5.97 0.08
CA LYS A 112 -28.73 -6.46 -0.67
C LYS A 112 -28.52 -6.25 -2.17
N SER A 113 -28.59 -7.32 -2.94
CA SER A 113 -28.57 -7.30 -4.42
C SER A 113 -27.37 -6.52 -5.02
N ILE A 114 -26.19 -6.64 -4.40
CA ILE A 114 -24.93 -6.10 -4.94
C ILE A 114 -24.20 -7.25 -5.64
N ASP A 115 -24.41 -7.41 -6.95
CA ASP A 115 -23.97 -8.59 -7.71
C ASP A 115 -22.71 -8.33 -8.58
N CYS A 116 -21.91 -7.31 -8.24
CA CYS A 116 -20.71 -6.96 -9.01
C CYS A 116 -19.52 -7.89 -8.78
N CYS A 117 -19.55 -8.72 -7.73
CA CYS A 117 -18.50 -9.67 -7.35
C CYS A 117 -19.09 -10.71 -6.36
N CYS A 118 -18.32 -11.73 -6.02
CA CYS A 118 -18.76 -12.71 -5.02
C CYS A 118 -18.87 -12.11 -3.61
N ASN A 119 -19.65 -12.77 -2.74
CA ASN A 119 -19.90 -12.25 -1.39
C ASN A 119 -18.63 -12.23 -0.52
N CYS A 120 -17.68 -13.15 -0.76
CA CYS A 120 -16.38 -13.15 -0.07
C CYS A 120 -15.56 -11.90 -0.42
N GLU A 121 -15.49 -11.53 -1.70
CA GLU A 121 -14.79 -10.32 -2.15
C GLU A 121 -15.45 -9.06 -1.59
N LYS A 122 -16.79 -8.99 -1.56
CA LYS A 122 -17.52 -7.88 -0.94
C LYS A 122 -17.18 -7.72 0.54
N VAL A 123 -17.23 -8.80 1.30
CA VAL A 123 -16.91 -8.79 2.74
C VAL A 123 -15.47 -8.37 2.97
N LYS A 124 -14.52 -8.91 2.21
CA LYS A 124 -13.11 -8.50 2.25
C LYS A 124 -12.97 -6.99 2.03
N ALA A 125 -13.54 -6.46 0.96
CA ALA A 125 -13.46 -5.03 0.61
C ALA A 125 -14.17 -4.11 1.61
N ILE A 126 -15.33 -4.51 2.13
CA ILE A 126 -16.06 -3.75 3.16
C ILE A 126 -15.23 -3.71 4.46
N THR A 127 -14.65 -4.84 4.86
CA THR A 127 -13.81 -4.93 6.06
C THR A 127 -12.55 -4.05 5.94
N GLU A 128 -11.85 -4.12 4.79
CA GLU A 128 -10.74 -3.23 4.49
C GLU A 128 -11.16 -1.76 4.57
N ALA A 129 -12.28 -1.39 3.94
CA ALA A 129 -12.80 -0.03 3.93
C ALA A 129 -13.09 0.49 5.34
N ILE A 130 -13.72 -0.32 6.20
CA ILE A 130 -14.03 0.03 7.58
C ILE A 130 -12.73 0.36 8.33
N ILE A 131 -11.77 -0.56 8.32
CA ILE A 131 -10.52 -0.43 9.10
C ILE A 131 -9.65 0.70 8.55
N MET A 132 -9.43 0.76 7.24
CA MET A 132 -8.57 1.76 6.63
C MET A 132 -9.14 3.19 6.73
N THR A 133 -10.47 3.34 6.74
CA THR A 133 -11.13 4.66 6.83
C THR A 133 -11.13 5.20 8.27
N THR A 134 -11.15 4.34 9.27
CA THR A 134 -11.11 4.75 10.68
C THR A 134 -9.71 5.12 11.16
N TYR A 135 -8.68 4.83 10.36
CA TYR A 135 -7.30 5.17 10.68
C TYR A 135 -7.06 6.68 10.71
N ASN A 136 -6.40 7.15 11.74
CA ASN A 136 -5.94 8.53 11.90
C ASN A 136 -4.55 8.55 12.52
N PHE A 137 -3.60 9.27 11.90
CA PHE A 137 -2.27 9.48 12.48
C PHE A 137 -2.28 10.74 13.34
N ASP A 138 -2.61 10.59 14.61
CA ASP A 138 -2.68 11.68 15.60
C ASP A 138 -1.78 11.46 16.84
N LYS A 139 -0.85 10.52 16.73
CA LYS A 139 0.07 10.10 17.79
C LYS A 139 0.74 11.28 18.53
N TYR A 140 1.05 12.35 17.82
CA TYR A 140 1.75 13.52 18.33
C TYR A 140 0.83 14.69 18.67
N LYS A 141 -0.50 14.52 18.55
CA LYS A 141 -1.44 15.57 18.96
C LYS A 141 -1.75 15.48 20.45
N SER A 142 -1.85 16.63 21.11
CA SER A 142 -2.31 16.75 22.50
C SER A 142 -3.82 16.48 22.60
N ASP A 143 -4.59 16.89 21.58
CA ASP A 143 -6.04 16.65 21.50
C ASP A 143 -6.32 15.53 20.48
N LYS A 144 -6.47 14.31 21.01
CA LYS A 144 -6.78 13.12 20.21
C LYS A 144 -8.29 12.94 20.10
N LYS A 145 -8.76 12.72 18.87
CA LYS A 145 -10.17 12.37 18.65
C LYS A 145 -10.31 10.86 18.64
N GLU A 146 -10.97 10.31 19.62
CA GLU A 146 -11.37 8.91 19.59
C GLU A 146 -12.37 8.66 18.46
N ALA A 147 -12.16 7.56 17.71
CA ALA A 147 -13.13 7.12 16.72
C ALA A 147 -14.42 6.70 17.47
N SER A 148 -15.54 7.28 17.06
CA SER A 148 -16.83 7.00 17.71
C SER A 148 -17.38 5.61 17.40
N LEU A 149 -16.93 4.97 16.30
CA LEU A 149 -17.46 3.70 15.81
C LEU A 149 -16.82 2.53 16.56
N GLU A 150 -17.61 1.83 17.37
CA GLU A 150 -17.17 0.74 18.25
C GLU A 150 -17.57 -0.63 17.69
N ASP A 151 -18.75 -0.74 17.04
CA ASP A 151 -19.33 -2.01 16.57
C ASP A 151 -19.91 -1.86 15.16
N VAL A 152 -19.57 -2.78 14.25
CA VAL A 152 -20.10 -2.82 12.90
C VAL A 152 -20.58 -4.23 12.57
N ARG A 153 -21.83 -4.34 12.09
CA ARG A 153 -22.39 -5.59 11.57
C ARG A 153 -22.57 -5.49 10.07
N ILE A 154 -22.08 -6.49 9.32
CA ILE A 154 -22.34 -6.66 7.90
C ILE A 154 -23.52 -7.62 7.79
N ILE A 155 -24.68 -7.13 7.33
CA ILE A 155 -25.94 -7.88 7.33
C ILE A 155 -26.31 -8.28 5.90
N PHE A 156 -26.38 -9.58 5.65
CA PHE A 156 -26.88 -10.12 4.39
C PHE A 156 -28.38 -10.37 4.46
N HIS A 157 -29.10 -9.97 3.42
CA HIS A 157 -30.55 -10.15 3.30
C HIS A 157 -30.91 -11.57 2.83
N GLU A 158 -30.08 -12.17 1.98
CA GLU A 158 -30.16 -13.56 1.58
C GLU A 158 -29.32 -14.44 2.51
N GLU A 159 -29.74 -15.69 2.72
CA GLU A 159 -28.99 -16.64 3.55
C GLU A 159 -27.61 -16.95 2.95
N GLN A 160 -26.58 -16.86 3.78
CA GLN A 160 -25.18 -17.04 3.39
C GLN A 160 -24.47 -18.09 4.25
N ASP A 161 -23.44 -18.72 3.67
CA ASP A 161 -22.47 -19.53 4.39
C ASP A 161 -21.53 -18.61 5.21
N LEU A 162 -21.85 -18.41 6.46
CA LEU A 162 -21.10 -17.52 7.34
C LEU A 162 -19.65 -17.98 7.61
N ILE A 163 -19.33 -19.26 7.44
CA ILE A 163 -17.96 -19.77 7.65
C ILE A 163 -17.04 -19.13 6.61
N LYS A 164 -17.38 -19.27 5.33
CA LYS A 164 -16.59 -18.69 4.22
C LYS A 164 -16.51 -17.16 4.29
N LEU A 165 -17.61 -16.51 4.68
CA LEU A 165 -17.63 -15.05 4.82
C LEU A 165 -16.77 -14.57 5.98
N ASN A 166 -16.72 -15.30 7.10
CA ASN A 166 -15.82 -14.97 8.22
C ASN A 166 -14.35 -15.14 7.82
N ASP A 167 -13.99 -16.18 7.04
CA ASP A 167 -12.63 -16.32 6.52
C ASP A 167 -12.23 -15.14 5.62
N ALA A 168 -13.15 -14.67 4.78
CA ALA A 168 -12.93 -13.49 3.93
C ALA A 168 -12.83 -12.19 4.75
N MET A 169 -13.63 -12.06 5.82
CA MET A 169 -13.54 -10.94 6.75
C MET A 169 -12.19 -10.92 7.46
N GLU A 170 -11.71 -12.06 7.96
CA GLU A 170 -10.39 -12.14 8.59
C GLU A 170 -9.27 -11.82 7.60
N GLU A 171 -9.33 -12.27 6.34
CA GLU A 171 -8.38 -11.87 5.31
C GLU A 171 -8.42 -10.35 5.08
N GLY A 172 -9.60 -9.74 4.99
CA GLY A 172 -9.76 -8.29 4.88
C GLY A 172 -9.18 -7.52 6.06
N LYS A 173 -9.32 -8.02 7.29
CA LYS A 173 -8.69 -7.44 8.49
C LYS A 173 -7.16 -7.48 8.38
N LEU A 174 -6.59 -8.62 8.04
CA LEU A 174 -5.14 -8.78 7.93
C LEU A 174 -4.55 -7.85 6.86
N LEU A 175 -5.20 -7.73 5.70
CA LEU A 175 -4.80 -6.82 4.62
C LEU A 175 -4.85 -5.35 5.05
N ALA A 176 -5.93 -4.95 5.72
CA ALA A 176 -6.06 -3.59 6.24
C ALA A 176 -5.01 -3.29 7.31
N GLU A 177 -4.79 -4.18 8.26
CA GLU A 177 -3.79 -4.00 9.32
C GLU A 177 -2.35 -3.94 8.77
N GLY A 178 -2.00 -4.77 7.78
CA GLY A 178 -0.73 -4.66 7.07
C GLY A 178 -0.57 -3.32 6.35
N ASN A 179 -1.64 -2.82 5.71
CA ASN A 179 -1.66 -1.48 5.14
C ASN A 179 -1.49 -0.39 6.21
N LEU A 180 -2.12 -0.53 7.39
CA LEU A 180 -1.95 0.44 8.49
C LEU A 180 -0.53 0.43 9.05
N ILE A 181 0.12 -0.73 9.19
CA ILE A 181 1.54 -0.82 9.58
C ILE A 181 2.40 -0.02 8.60
N SER A 182 2.18 -0.18 7.29
CA SER A 182 2.87 0.63 6.28
C SER A 182 2.62 2.12 6.48
N ARG A 183 1.36 2.55 6.71
CA ARG A 183 1.02 3.96 6.95
C ARG A 183 1.66 4.51 8.21
N GLU A 184 1.66 3.75 9.30
CA GLU A 184 2.30 4.14 10.56
C GLU A 184 3.78 4.44 10.35
N LEU A 185 4.52 3.52 9.70
CA LEU A 185 5.95 3.69 9.44
C LEU A 185 6.23 4.92 8.57
N VAL A 186 5.49 5.09 7.47
CA VAL A 186 5.71 6.18 6.51
C VAL A 186 5.27 7.55 7.06
N ASN A 187 4.30 7.60 7.95
CA ASN A 187 3.86 8.84 8.61
C ASN A 187 4.79 9.27 9.75
N GLU A 188 5.57 8.35 10.31
CA GLU A 188 6.46 8.65 11.42
C GLU A 188 7.48 9.74 11.04
N PRO A 189 7.73 10.76 11.89
CA PRO A 189 8.77 11.74 11.62
C PRO A 189 10.17 11.13 11.59
N ALA A 190 11.04 11.60 10.70
CA ALA A 190 12.37 11.04 10.51
C ALA A 190 13.30 11.16 11.75
N ASN A 191 13.07 12.16 12.60
CA ASN A 191 13.80 12.28 13.88
C ASN A 191 13.41 11.17 14.89
N ILE A 192 12.34 10.44 14.64
CA ILE A 192 11.88 9.30 15.43
C ILE A 192 12.17 7.99 14.71
N LEU A 193 11.83 7.91 13.42
CA LEU A 193 12.04 6.71 12.60
C LEU A 193 13.40 6.77 11.88
N THR A 194 14.48 6.69 12.64
CA THR A 194 15.83 6.50 12.10
C THR A 194 16.01 5.07 11.55
N PRO A 195 17.07 4.76 10.77
CA PRO A 195 17.35 3.39 10.32
C PRO A 195 17.38 2.37 11.46
N ASP A 196 17.95 2.72 12.60
CA ASP A 196 18.00 1.87 13.79
C ASP A 196 16.59 1.68 14.41
N ALA A 197 15.81 2.75 14.54
CA ALA A 197 14.44 2.66 15.05
C ALA A 197 13.53 1.80 14.12
N LEU A 198 13.68 1.94 12.80
CA LEU A 198 12.98 1.11 11.83
C LEU A 198 13.36 -0.36 12.00
N SER A 199 14.67 -0.68 12.10
CA SER A 199 15.15 -2.06 12.27
C SER A 199 14.59 -2.70 13.56
N LYS A 200 14.60 -2.00 14.68
CA LYS A 200 14.02 -2.45 15.95
C LYS A 200 12.51 -2.71 15.85
N ARG A 201 11.80 -1.81 15.15
CA ARG A 201 10.36 -2.00 14.94
C ARG A 201 10.06 -3.24 14.10
N VAL A 202 10.85 -3.50 13.04
CA VAL A 202 10.70 -4.69 12.21
C VAL A 202 11.00 -5.96 13.01
N GLN A 203 12.03 -5.97 13.86
CA GLN A 203 12.32 -7.11 14.75
C GLN A 203 11.13 -7.40 15.68
N GLN A 204 10.50 -6.37 16.26
CA GLN A 204 9.29 -6.54 17.08
C GLN A 204 8.14 -7.15 16.29
N LEU A 205 7.89 -6.68 15.05
CA LEU A 205 6.86 -7.22 14.16
C LEU A 205 7.14 -8.68 13.78
N GLY A 206 8.43 -9.04 13.58
CA GLY A 206 8.82 -10.42 13.30
C GLY A 206 8.48 -11.37 14.47
N ILE A 207 8.78 -10.95 15.71
CA ILE A 207 8.44 -11.70 16.92
C ILE A 207 6.91 -11.81 17.09
N GLU A 208 6.19 -10.70 16.90
CA GLU A 208 4.73 -10.63 17.10
C GLU A 208 3.97 -11.48 16.07
N TYR A 209 4.43 -11.50 14.80
CA TYR A 209 3.65 -12.07 13.69
C TYR A 209 4.26 -13.34 13.07
N GLY A 210 5.42 -13.78 13.55
CA GLY A 210 5.98 -15.10 13.20
C GLY A 210 6.77 -15.13 11.90
N PHE A 211 7.60 -14.13 11.63
CA PHE A 211 8.65 -14.16 10.60
C PHE A 211 10.01 -13.81 11.19
N GLN A 212 11.05 -14.43 10.64
CA GLN A 212 12.41 -14.20 11.11
C GLN A 212 12.94 -12.85 10.63
N VAL A 213 13.65 -12.11 11.49
CA VAL A 213 14.28 -10.84 11.14
C VAL A 213 15.75 -10.85 11.55
N GLU A 214 16.61 -10.54 10.61
CA GLU A 214 18.04 -10.33 10.81
C GLU A 214 18.40 -8.89 10.42
N VAL A 215 19.25 -8.25 11.19
CA VAL A 215 19.64 -6.86 10.97
C VAL A 215 21.16 -6.79 10.96
N PHE A 216 21.72 -6.30 9.87
CA PHE A 216 23.16 -6.11 9.71
C PHE A 216 23.54 -4.65 9.91
N ASN A 217 24.65 -4.44 10.61
CA ASN A 217 25.24 -3.13 10.86
C ASN A 217 26.16 -2.71 9.70
N LYS A 218 26.73 -1.50 9.79
CA LYS A 218 27.58 -0.91 8.77
C LYS A 218 28.79 -1.79 8.40
N GLU A 219 29.45 -2.40 9.39
CA GLU A 219 30.64 -3.25 9.15
C GLU A 219 30.26 -4.53 8.40
N GLU A 220 29.17 -5.17 8.79
CA GLU A 220 28.67 -6.37 8.11
C GLU A 220 28.21 -6.06 6.67
N ILE A 221 27.55 -4.91 6.46
CA ILE A 221 27.15 -4.42 5.12
C ILE A 221 28.39 -4.19 4.24
N GLN A 222 29.45 -3.65 4.80
CA GLN A 222 30.73 -3.45 4.10
C GLN A 222 31.36 -4.78 3.71
N ASN A 223 31.30 -5.79 4.59
CA ASN A 223 31.80 -7.14 4.31
C ASN A 223 31.01 -7.86 3.20
N PHE A 224 29.76 -7.48 2.95
CA PHE A 224 28.99 -7.94 1.79
C PHE A 224 29.38 -7.24 0.48
N GLY A 225 30.18 -6.16 0.54
CA GLY A 225 30.54 -5.37 -0.65
C GLY A 225 29.42 -4.45 -1.14
N MET A 226 28.47 -4.07 -0.29
CA MET A 226 27.34 -3.19 -0.64
C MET A 226 27.75 -1.70 -0.60
N GLU A 227 28.79 -1.35 -1.38
CA GLU A 227 29.39 -0.01 -1.34
C GLU A 227 28.47 1.10 -1.86
N SER A 228 27.61 0.79 -2.82
CA SER A 228 26.63 1.72 -3.36
C SER A 228 25.59 2.13 -2.29
N PHE A 229 25.09 1.16 -1.53
CA PHE A 229 24.22 1.45 -0.38
C PHE A 229 24.94 2.27 0.70
N LEU A 230 26.14 1.88 1.07
CA LEU A 230 26.94 2.59 2.08
C LEU A 230 27.27 4.03 1.66
N ALA A 231 27.55 4.28 0.37
CA ALA A 231 27.84 5.62 -0.15
C ALA A 231 26.71 6.60 0.12
N VAL A 232 25.45 6.18 -0.07
CA VAL A 232 24.26 7.02 0.21
C VAL A 232 24.21 7.40 1.69
N GLY A 233 24.44 6.44 2.59
CA GLY A 233 24.37 6.65 4.03
C GLY A 233 25.51 7.45 4.64
N LYS A 234 26.61 7.74 3.91
CA LYS A 234 27.81 8.42 4.46
C LYS A 234 27.55 9.81 5.01
N GLY A 235 26.55 10.51 4.49
CA GLY A 235 26.23 11.87 4.91
C GLY A 235 25.51 11.98 6.25
N SER A 236 24.99 10.87 6.77
CA SER A 236 24.23 10.83 8.02
C SER A 236 25.08 10.42 9.22
N SER A 237 24.74 10.93 10.40
CA SER A 237 25.23 10.44 11.69
C SER A 237 24.54 9.14 12.13
N ASN A 238 23.39 8.82 11.56
CA ASN A 238 22.69 7.55 11.78
C ASN A 238 23.27 6.46 10.88
N GLU A 239 23.74 5.37 11.48
CA GLU A 239 24.29 4.26 10.71
C GLU A 239 23.24 3.59 9.83
N PRO A 240 23.59 3.19 8.59
CA PRO A 240 22.74 2.37 7.75
C PRO A 240 22.47 1.00 8.38
N LYS A 241 21.33 0.44 8.09
CA LYS A 241 20.92 -0.91 8.52
C LYS A 241 20.39 -1.69 7.32
N LEU A 242 20.89 -2.91 7.11
CA LEU A 242 20.28 -3.85 6.18
C LEU A 242 19.36 -4.76 6.98
N ILE A 243 18.07 -4.72 6.66
CA ILE A 243 17.03 -5.48 7.37
C ILE A 243 16.59 -6.61 6.45
N VAL A 244 16.74 -7.84 6.88
CA VAL A 244 16.35 -9.05 6.14
C VAL A 244 15.24 -9.76 6.90
N MET A 245 14.10 -9.96 6.25
CA MET A 245 12.93 -10.63 6.80
C MET A 245 12.71 -11.94 6.03
N ARG A 246 12.52 -13.06 6.73
CA ARG A 246 12.32 -14.37 6.10
C ARG A 246 11.05 -15.04 6.63
N TYR A 247 10.19 -15.44 5.72
CA TYR A 247 9.02 -16.26 5.99
C TYR A 247 9.07 -17.50 5.10
N MET A 248 9.27 -18.68 5.69
CA MET A 248 9.43 -19.95 4.99
C MET A 248 8.21 -20.84 5.27
N GLY A 249 7.11 -20.56 4.55
CA GLY A 249 5.81 -21.23 4.75
C GLY A 249 5.62 -22.50 3.92
N ASP A 250 6.50 -22.76 2.93
CA ASP A 250 6.43 -23.94 2.06
C ASP A 250 7.70 -24.78 2.20
N SER A 251 7.67 -25.75 3.10
CA SER A 251 8.77 -26.67 3.32
C SER A 251 9.01 -27.67 2.18
N ASP A 252 8.02 -27.84 1.29
CA ASP A 252 8.07 -28.78 0.18
C ASP A 252 8.85 -28.20 -1.01
N ASN A 253 8.88 -26.86 -1.15
CA ASN A 253 9.51 -26.13 -2.26
C ASN A 253 10.51 -25.08 -1.76
N LYS A 254 11.49 -25.49 -0.97
CA LYS A 254 12.42 -24.59 -0.27
C LYS A 254 13.21 -23.65 -1.18
N ASP A 255 13.47 -24.06 -2.42
CA ASP A 255 14.25 -23.29 -3.38
C ASP A 255 13.40 -22.30 -4.19
N ASN A 256 12.07 -22.34 -4.05
CA ASN A 256 11.17 -21.42 -4.71
C ASN A 256 10.90 -20.20 -3.78
N ILE A 257 11.75 -19.17 -3.91
CA ILE A 257 11.77 -18.01 -3.03
C ILE A 257 11.41 -16.75 -3.82
N LEU A 258 10.33 -16.07 -3.42
CA LEU A 258 10.01 -14.73 -3.89
C LEU A 258 10.79 -13.69 -3.07
N GLY A 259 11.63 -12.91 -3.74
CA GLY A 259 12.34 -11.79 -3.16
C GLY A 259 11.55 -10.49 -3.24
N LEU A 260 11.39 -9.79 -2.12
CA LEU A 260 10.79 -8.45 -2.04
C LEU A 260 11.83 -7.45 -1.58
N VAL A 261 12.05 -6.37 -2.32
CA VAL A 261 13.03 -5.33 -1.95
C VAL A 261 12.31 -3.99 -1.79
N GLY A 262 12.45 -3.35 -0.63
CA GLY A 262 11.82 -2.06 -0.34
C GLY A 262 12.85 -0.93 -0.21
N LYS A 263 12.65 0.19 -0.94
CA LYS A 263 13.43 1.42 -0.70
C LYS A 263 13.21 1.90 0.75
N GLY A 264 14.30 2.09 1.50
CA GLY A 264 14.28 2.37 2.92
C GLY A 264 14.93 3.69 3.34
N LEU A 265 14.85 4.76 2.52
CA LEU A 265 15.35 6.07 2.88
C LEU A 265 14.48 6.70 3.97
N THR A 266 14.89 6.62 5.24
CA THR A 266 14.11 7.19 6.35
C THR A 266 14.03 8.71 6.30
N PHE A 267 14.98 9.35 5.63
CA PHE A 267 14.89 10.74 5.17
C PHE A 267 15.79 10.97 3.96
N ASP A 268 15.30 11.77 3.00
CA ASP A 268 16.06 12.16 1.82
C ASP A 268 16.09 13.68 1.65
N ALA A 269 17.27 14.28 1.90
CA ALA A 269 17.51 15.69 1.65
C ALA A 269 17.99 15.98 0.21
N GLY A 270 18.28 14.93 -0.58
CA GLY A 270 18.91 15.02 -1.90
C GLY A 270 20.43 15.01 -1.87
N GLY A 271 21.05 15.00 -0.69
CA GLY A 271 22.50 15.13 -0.56
C GLY A 271 23.01 16.46 -1.10
N TYR A 272 24.17 16.50 -1.76
CA TYR A 272 24.70 17.73 -2.37
C TYR A 272 23.82 18.29 -3.50
N CYS A 273 22.99 17.48 -4.13
CA CYS A 273 21.92 17.94 -5.03
C CYS A 273 20.65 18.26 -4.23
N LEU A 274 20.77 19.20 -3.30
CA LEU A 274 19.80 19.51 -2.26
C LEU A 274 18.41 19.81 -2.81
N LYS A 275 17.41 19.16 -2.26
CA LYS A 275 15.99 19.40 -2.57
C LYS A 275 15.56 20.81 -2.15
N THR A 276 14.59 21.37 -2.86
CA THR A 276 13.92 22.60 -2.42
C THR A 276 13.14 22.38 -1.12
N ALA A 277 12.93 23.43 -0.34
CA ALA A 277 12.17 23.34 0.92
C ALA A 277 10.77 22.74 0.72
N GLY A 278 10.08 23.09 -0.38
CA GLY A 278 8.76 22.56 -0.73
C GLY A 278 8.76 21.07 -1.09
N GLY A 279 9.87 20.56 -1.65
CA GLY A 279 10.02 19.12 -1.96
C GLY A 279 10.50 18.30 -0.76
N MET A 280 11.24 18.91 0.16
CA MET A 280 11.94 18.19 1.23
C MET A 280 11.06 17.80 2.41
N TRP A 281 10.06 18.60 2.80
CA TRP A 281 9.29 18.40 4.02
C TRP A 281 8.50 17.09 4.06
N THR A 282 8.20 16.49 2.90
CA THR A 282 7.51 15.20 2.79
C THR A 282 8.47 14.00 2.74
N MET A 283 9.78 14.21 2.69
CA MET A 283 10.78 13.17 2.39
C MET A 283 11.01 12.16 3.53
N LYS A 284 10.32 12.28 4.65
CA LYS A 284 10.11 11.17 5.60
C LYS A 284 9.35 9.99 4.94
N SER A 285 8.63 10.24 3.85
CA SER A 285 7.90 9.22 3.11
C SER A 285 8.74 8.44 2.10
N ASP A 286 10.04 8.74 2.00
CA ASP A 286 10.92 8.13 1.01
C ASP A 286 11.34 6.68 1.37
N MET A 287 10.76 6.18 2.44
CA MET A 287 10.78 4.76 2.83
C MET A 287 9.43 4.06 2.57
N GLY A 288 8.58 4.60 1.68
CA GLY A 288 7.28 4.03 1.33
C GLY A 288 7.39 2.60 0.80
N GLY A 289 8.45 2.29 0.05
CA GLY A 289 8.75 0.93 -0.40
C GLY A 289 9.02 -0.03 0.75
N ALA A 290 9.83 0.37 1.72
CA ALA A 290 10.04 -0.42 2.95
C ALA A 290 8.74 -0.63 3.73
N GLY A 291 7.94 0.44 3.88
CA GLY A 291 6.62 0.34 4.52
C GLY A 291 5.71 -0.69 3.85
N ALA A 292 5.67 -0.69 2.51
CA ALA A 292 4.88 -1.64 1.73
C ALA A 292 5.33 -3.09 1.96
N VAL A 293 6.65 -3.34 1.89
CA VAL A 293 7.24 -4.66 2.08
C VAL A 293 7.01 -5.18 3.51
N ILE A 294 7.22 -4.34 4.53
CA ILE A 294 7.00 -4.70 5.94
C ILE A 294 5.53 -5.03 6.20
N GLY A 295 4.60 -4.20 5.68
CA GLY A 295 3.17 -4.45 5.77
C GLY A 295 2.75 -5.75 5.09
N ALA A 296 3.29 -6.05 3.91
CA ALA A 296 3.05 -7.29 3.19
C ALA A 296 3.57 -8.51 3.97
N MET A 297 4.82 -8.48 4.47
CA MET A 297 5.41 -9.57 5.27
C MET A 297 4.57 -9.89 6.51
N THR A 298 4.06 -8.86 7.19
CA THR A 298 3.16 -9.03 8.33
C THR A 298 1.88 -9.78 7.94
N THR A 299 1.26 -9.41 6.81
CA THR A 299 0.03 -10.05 6.31
C THR A 299 0.30 -11.49 5.87
N ILE A 300 1.39 -11.73 5.13
CA ILE A 300 1.82 -13.04 4.62
C ILE A 300 2.00 -14.03 5.79
N ALA A 301 2.74 -13.62 6.82
CA ALA A 301 3.03 -14.47 7.96
C ALA A 301 1.77 -14.78 8.78
N ARG A 302 0.93 -13.78 9.07
CA ARG A 302 -0.33 -13.95 9.81
C ARG A 302 -1.35 -14.81 9.06
N LYS A 303 -1.42 -14.66 7.71
CA LYS A 303 -2.27 -15.51 6.87
C LYS A 303 -1.71 -16.93 6.71
N LYS A 304 -0.47 -17.16 7.13
CA LYS A 304 0.23 -18.45 6.99
C LYS A 304 0.23 -18.96 5.55
N LEU A 305 0.62 -18.09 4.60
CA LEU A 305 0.68 -18.50 3.20
C LEU A 305 1.65 -19.68 3.01
N LYS A 306 1.27 -20.69 2.25
CA LYS A 306 2.17 -21.80 1.86
C LYS A 306 3.11 -21.34 0.74
N LYS A 307 4.00 -20.37 1.07
CA LYS A 307 4.99 -19.76 0.17
C LYS A 307 6.26 -19.42 0.95
N ASN A 308 7.39 -19.30 0.25
CA ASN A 308 8.65 -18.83 0.83
C ASN A 308 8.93 -17.42 0.32
N ILE A 309 9.00 -16.48 1.24
CA ILE A 309 9.19 -15.07 0.95
C ILE A 309 10.37 -14.55 1.75
N VAL A 310 11.30 -13.91 1.06
CA VAL A 310 12.36 -13.14 1.71
C VAL A 310 12.20 -11.68 1.33
N ALA A 311 12.37 -10.80 2.30
CA ALA A 311 12.28 -9.37 2.05
C ALA A 311 13.51 -8.65 2.58
N VAL A 312 13.99 -7.65 1.82
CA VAL A 312 15.19 -6.86 2.15
C VAL A 312 14.86 -5.37 2.12
N VAL A 313 15.30 -4.66 3.15
CA VAL A 313 15.24 -3.20 3.24
C VAL A 313 16.62 -2.65 3.53
N ALA A 314 17.15 -1.85 2.61
CA ALA A 314 18.38 -1.08 2.78
C ALA A 314 18.02 0.29 3.41
N ALA A 315 18.06 0.37 4.74
CA ALA A 315 17.63 1.56 5.50
C ALA A 315 18.79 2.52 5.75
N CYS A 316 18.70 3.77 5.26
CA CYS A 316 19.67 4.84 5.53
C CYS A 316 19.01 6.22 5.37
N GLU A 317 19.80 7.28 5.54
CA GLU A 317 19.43 8.66 5.29
C GLU A 317 20.38 9.29 4.27
N ASN A 318 19.84 10.05 3.32
CA ASN A 318 20.62 10.83 2.36
C ASN A 318 20.74 12.29 2.84
N LEU A 319 21.85 12.61 3.48
CA LEU A 319 22.08 13.90 4.11
C LEU A 319 23.40 14.55 3.62
N ILE A 320 23.61 15.82 3.96
CA ILE A 320 24.84 16.57 3.66
C ILE A 320 25.75 16.57 4.87
N SER A 321 27.02 16.18 4.64
CA SER A 321 28.12 16.35 5.61
C SER A 321 29.44 16.35 4.86
N GLY A 322 30.56 16.51 5.60
CA GLY A 322 31.90 16.41 5.02
C GLY A 322 32.23 15.06 4.41
N ASP A 323 31.52 13.98 4.85
CA ASP A 323 31.75 12.60 4.39
C ASP A 323 30.77 12.16 3.28
N ALA A 324 29.76 13.00 2.97
CA ALA A 324 28.75 12.65 1.96
C ALA A 324 29.36 12.50 0.57
N TYR A 325 28.83 11.54 -0.22
CA TYR A 325 29.22 11.36 -1.61
C TYR A 325 28.77 12.54 -2.49
N ARG A 326 29.41 12.71 -3.65
CA ARG A 326 29.31 13.92 -4.46
C ARG A 326 29.04 13.60 -5.93
N PRO A 327 28.46 14.51 -6.69
CA PRO A 327 28.52 14.43 -8.14
C PRO A 327 29.98 14.34 -8.62
N GLY A 328 30.23 13.41 -9.56
CA GLY A 328 31.56 13.08 -10.07
C GLY A 328 32.27 11.92 -9.35
N ASP A 329 31.80 11.48 -8.21
CA ASP A 329 32.33 10.28 -7.55
C ASP A 329 31.98 9.03 -8.37
N ILE A 330 32.86 8.03 -8.37
CA ILE A 330 32.61 6.69 -8.90
C ILE A 330 32.55 5.72 -7.74
N ILE A 331 31.51 4.91 -7.66
CA ILE A 331 31.29 3.95 -6.59
C ILE A 331 31.19 2.53 -7.13
N ASN A 332 31.64 1.56 -6.35
CA ASN A 332 31.47 0.14 -6.63
C ASN A 332 30.11 -0.35 -6.13
N THR A 333 29.72 -1.54 -6.57
CA THR A 333 28.50 -2.23 -6.15
C THR A 333 28.79 -3.68 -5.78
N MET A 334 27.86 -4.30 -5.06
CA MET A 334 27.97 -5.69 -4.65
C MET A 334 28.09 -6.67 -5.85
N ASN A 335 27.53 -6.33 -7.01
CA ASN A 335 27.65 -7.20 -8.19
C ASN A 335 28.94 -7.00 -8.99
N GLY A 336 29.74 -5.98 -8.67
CA GLY A 336 31.02 -5.66 -9.29
C GLY A 336 30.98 -4.58 -10.37
N LYS A 337 29.78 -4.10 -10.77
CA LYS A 337 29.64 -2.94 -11.67
C LYS A 337 30.00 -1.65 -10.93
N THR A 338 30.47 -0.65 -11.68
CA THR A 338 30.79 0.70 -11.19
C THR A 338 29.73 1.71 -11.62
N ILE A 339 29.49 2.72 -10.78
CA ILE A 339 28.47 3.74 -11.04
C ILE A 339 29.10 5.12 -10.90
N GLU A 340 29.01 5.95 -11.95
CA GLU A 340 29.32 7.38 -11.91
C GLU A 340 28.12 8.15 -11.33
N ILE A 341 28.37 8.97 -10.34
CA ILE A 341 27.35 9.80 -9.68
C ILE A 341 27.19 11.12 -10.42
N ILE A 342 26.06 11.31 -11.05
CA ILE A 342 25.69 12.59 -11.68
C ILE A 342 24.81 13.41 -10.75
N ASN A 343 23.93 12.73 -10.00
CA ASN A 343 22.97 13.39 -9.12
C ASN A 343 22.82 12.63 -7.81
N THR A 344 23.12 13.26 -6.69
CA THR A 344 22.99 12.66 -5.35
C THR A 344 21.53 12.54 -4.87
N ASP A 345 20.58 13.20 -5.54
CA ASP A 345 19.11 13.05 -5.34
C ASP A 345 18.52 11.85 -6.16
N ALA A 346 19.39 11.07 -6.79
CA ALA A 346 19.07 9.78 -7.40
C ALA A 346 19.69 8.63 -6.60
N GLU A 347 19.54 8.66 -5.30
CA GLU A 347 20.12 7.82 -4.26
C GLU A 347 19.37 6.51 -4.06
N GLY A 348 18.03 6.53 -4.21
CA GLY A 348 17.19 5.35 -3.95
C GLY A 348 17.58 4.16 -4.80
N ARG A 349 17.87 4.38 -6.09
CA ARG A 349 18.35 3.31 -6.98
C ARG A 349 19.71 2.76 -6.58
N LEU A 350 20.56 3.58 -5.94
CA LEU A 350 21.87 3.16 -5.46
C LEU A 350 21.75 2.21 -4.26
N THR A 351 20.78 2.42 -3.37
CA THR A 351 20.52 1.49 -2.26
C THR A 351 19.86 0.21 -2.76
N LEU A 352 18.98 0.32 -3.78
CA LEU A 352 18.24 -0.81 -4.33
C LEU A 352 19.12 -1.80 -5.10
N VAL A 353 20.11 -1.34 -5.88
CA VAL A 353 20.96 -2.24 -6.67
C VAL A 353 21.75 -3.21 -5.81
N ASP A 354 22.27 -2.77 -4.68
CA ASP A 354 22.95 -3.65 -3.73
C ASP A 354 21.95 -4.59 -3.00
N ALA A 355 20.77 -4.08 -2.63
CA ALA A 355 19.73 -4.88 -1.98
C ALA A 355 19.17 -5.96 -2.91
N VAL A 356 18.98 -5.66 -4.20
CA VAL A 356 18.55 -6.63 -5.24
C VAL A 356 19.64 -7.68 -5.46
N THR A 357 20.89 -7.26 -5.56
CA THR A 357 22.02 -8.21 -5.68
C THR A 357 22.12 -9.10 -4.43
N TYR A 358 21.95 -8.54 -3.25
CA TYR A 358 21.97 -9.28 -1.97
C TYR A 358 20.89 -10.36 -1.93
N ILE A 359 19.64 -10.01 -2.23
CA ILE A 359 18.52 -10.97 -2.13
C ILE A 359 18.65 -12.11 -3.13
N ILE A 360 19.26 -11.86 -4.30
CA ILE A 360 19.54 -12.88 -5.31
C ILE A 360 20.69 -13.80 -4.84
N ARG A 361 21.83 -13.21 -4.44
CA ARG A 361 23.06 -13.97 -4.18
C ARG A 361 23.14 -14.60 -2.79
N LYS A 362 22.54 -13.96 -1.78
CA LYS A 362 22.61 -14.41 -0.38
C LYS A 362 21.34 -15.11 0.08
N GLU A 363 20.18 -14.71 -0.44
CA GLU A 363 18.90 -15.29 -0.06
C GLU A 363 18.31 -16.22 -1.13
N ASN A 364 19.00 -16.39 -2.27
CA ASN A 364 18.62 -17.29 -3.37
C ASN A 364 17.23 -16.99 -3.96
N ALA A 365 16.81 -15.72 -4.01
CA ALA A 365 15.53 -15.35 -4.61
C ALA A 365 15.49 -15.78 -6.09
N THR A 366 14.39 -16.43 -6.50
CA THR A 366 14.19 -16.93 -7.86
C THR A 366 13.43 -15.94 -8.74
N LYS A 367 12.60 -15.10 -8.15
CA LYS A 367 11.97 -13.92 -8.74
C LYS A 367 12.07 -12.75 -7.77
N VAL A 368 12.16 -11.53 -8.28
CA VAL A 368 12.33 -10.33 -7.44
C VAL A 368 11.30 -9.26 -7.78
N VAL A 369 10.73 -8.67 -6.74
CA VAL A 369 9.93 -7.43 -6.85
C VAL A 369 10.63 -6.38 -6.01
N ASP A 370 11.07 -5.27 -6.62
CA ASP A 370 11.45 -4.09 -5.87
C ASP A 370 10.36 -3.01 -5.94
N ILE A 371 10.16 -2.31 -4.83
CA ILE A 371 9.16 -1.27 -4.70
C ILE A 371 9.76 -0.04 -4.03
N ALA A 372 9.55 1.14 -4.63
CA ALA A 372 10.23 2.34 -4.24
C ALA A 372 9.42 3.62 -4.52
N THR A 373 9.52 4.60 -3.66
CA THR A 373 9.22 6.00 -3.93
C THR A 373 10.41 6.58 -4.72
N LEU A 374 10.52 6.18 -6.02
CA LEU A 374 11.79 6.33 -6.72
C LEU A 374 11.93 7.65 -7.45
N THR A 375 10.89 8.04 -8.23
CA THR A 375 11.04 9.19 -9.13
C THR A 375 9.86 10.15 -9.08
N GLY A 376 10.13 11.45 -9.07
CA GLY A 376 9.10 12.44 -9.36
C GLY A 376 8.56 12.32 -10.80
N ALA A 377 9.34 11.73 -11.70
CA ALA A 377 9.00 11.56 -13.10
C ALA A 377 7.78 10.65 -13.31
N VAL A 378 7.56 9.63 -12.47
CA VAL A 378 6.36 8.77 -12.56
C VAL A 378 5.09 9.58 -12.36
N GLY A 379 5.10 10.54 -11.42
CA GLY A 379 3.97 11.45 -11.18
C GLY A 379 3.68 12.34 -12.38
N GLY A 380 4.71 12.83 -13.05
CA GLY A 380 4.56 13.59 -14.28
C GLY A 380 4.05 12.78 -15.48
N ALA A 381 4.37 11.48 -15.52
CA ALA A 381 4.00 10.59 -16.62
C ALA A 381 2.56 10.05 -16.51
N ILE A 382 2.15 9.57 -15.31
CA ILE A 382 0.88 8.87 -15.10
C ILE A 382 0.06 9.41 -13.91
N GLY A 383 0.50 10.48 -13.27
CA GLY A 383 -0.15 11.05 -12.09
C GLY A 383 -0.16 10.10 -10.90
N GLY A 384 -1.04 10.37 -9.92
CA GLY A 384 -1.22 9.53 -8.72
C GLY A 384 -2.25 8.41 -8.89
N ALA A 385 -2.64 8.06 -10.12
CA ALA A 385 -3.72 7.10 -10.36
C ALA A 385 -3.24 5.64 -10.45
N ALA A 386 -1.95 5.44 -10.74
CA ALA A 386 -1.35 4.13 -10.91
C ALA A 386 0.12 4.11 -10.45
N THR A 387 0.63 2.94 -10.16
CA THR A 387 2.04 2.65 -9.93
C THR A 387 2.74 2.40 -11.26
N GLY A 388 3.90 3.02 -11.47
CA GLY A 388 4.71 2.78 -12.67
C GLY A 388 5.46 1.46 -12.57
N VAL A 389 5.52 0.70 -13.67
CA VAL A 389 6.17 -0.62 -13.71
C VAL A 389 7.23 -0.69 -14.80
N VAL A 390 8.42 -1.18 -14.44
CA VAL A 390 9.46 -1.62 -15.36
C VAL A 390 9.75 -3.10 -15.10
N THR A 391 9.90 -3.90 -16.13
CA THR A 391 10.09 -5.34 -16.00
C THR A 391 10.86 -5.94 -17.18
N ASN A 392 11.49 -7.08 -16.95
CA ASN A 392 12.14 -7.93 -17.95
C ASN A 392 11.35 -9.20 -18.25
N ASN A 393 10.14 -9.38 -17.70
CA ASN A 393 9.40 -10.65 -17.79
C ASN A 393 7.89 -10.43 -17.96
N ASP A 394 7.34 -10.86 -19.10
CA ASP A 394 5.92 -10.66 -19.44
C ASP A 394 4.99 -11.52 -18.59
N GLU A 395 5.37 -12.76 -18.29
CA GLU A 395 4.58 -13.67 -17.45
C GLU A 395 4.44 -13.12 -16.03
N PHE A 396 5.54 -12.61 -15.47
CA PHE A 396 5.52 -12.02 -14.14
C PHE A 396 4.73 -10.70 -14.10
N TYR A 397 4.74 -9.94 -15.21
CA TYR A 397 3.89 -8.77 -15.35
C TYR A 397 2.40 -9.14 -15.41
N SER A 398 2.02 -10.19 -16.13
CA SER A 398 0.63 -10.66 -16.16
C SER A 398 0.12 -11.07 -14.79
N LEU A 399 0.95 -11.76 -13.98
CA LEU A 399 0.63 -12.07 -12.59
C LEU A 399 0.42 -10.80 -11.75
N LEU A 400 1.23 -9.75 -11.97
CA LEU A 400 1.07 -8.46 -11.31
C LEU A 400 -0.25 -7.77 -11.70
N GLU A 401 -0.63 -7.80 -12.98
CA GLU A 401 -1.90 -7.22 -13.45
C GLU A 401 -3.10 -7.88 -12.76
N GLU A 402 -3.13 -9.21 -12.69
CA GLU A 402 -4.18 -9.95 -11.96
C GLU A 402 -4.20 -9.59 -10.47
N ALA A 403 -3.03 -9.55 -9.81
CA ALA A 403 -2.92 -9.15 -8.41
C ALA A 403 -3.43 -7.72 -8.16
N SER A 404 -3.19 -6.82 -9.12
CA SER A 404 -3.61 -5.42 -9.04
C SER A 404 -5.12 -5.24 -9.05
N LEU A 405 -5.85 -6.12 -9.74
CA LEU A 405 -7.31 -6.09 -9.80
C LEU A 405 -7.95 -6.43 -8.44
N ASP A 406 -7.40 -7.38 -7.69
CA ASP A 406 -7.96 -7.81 -6.41
C ASP A 406 -7.86 -6.74 -5.31
N CYS A 407 -6.78 -5.96 -5.31
CA CYS A 407 -6.58 -4.89 -4.34
C CYS A 407 -6.93 -3.49 -4.85
N ASP A 408 -7.25 -3.34 -6.16
CA ASP A 408 -7.46 -2.07 -6.87
C ASP A 408 -6.27 -1.11 -6.70
N GLU A 409 -5.07 -1.65 -6.68
CA GLU A 409 -3.84 -0.88 -6.75
C GLU A 409 -3.32 -0.91 -8.18
N ARG A 410 -3.81 0.02 -9.01
CA ARG A 410 -3.56 0.04 -10.46
C ARG A 410 -2.09 0.14 -10.78
N VAL A 411 -1.69 -0.58 -11.82
CA VAL A 411 -0.32 -0.60 -12.35
C VAL A 411 -0.30 -0.19 -13.81
N TRP A 412 0.82 0.37 -14.26
CA TRP A 412 1.02 0.74 -15.66
C TRP A 412 2.45 0.46 -16.07
N ARG A 413 2.63 -0.44 -17.06
CA ARG A 413 3.94 -0.82 -17.58
C ARG A 413 4.50 0.26 -18.51
N PHE A 414 5.73 0.66 -18.27
CA PHE A 414 6.49 1.53 -19.15
C PHE A 414 7.22 0.75 -20.25
N PRO A 415 7.48 1.39 -21.42
CA PRO A 415 8.29 0.80 -22.48
C PRO A 415 9.78 0.73 -22.06
N THR A 416 10.48 -0.31 -22.53
CA THR A 416 11.90 -0.57 -22.19
C THR A 416 12.77 -0.66 -23.43
N PHE A 417 12.62 0.34 -24.35
CA PHE A 417 13.37 0.40 -25.61
C PHE A 417 14.88 0.59 -25.38
N ASP A 418 15.70 0.14 -26.32
CA ASP A 418 17.17 0.19 -26.21
C ASP A 418 17.68 1.64 -26.12
N GLU A 419 17.00 2.60 -26.76
CA GLU A 419 17.31 4.02 -26.66
C GLU A 419 17.25 4.56 -25.21
N TYR A 420 16.49 3.93 -24.33
CA TYR A 420 16.49 4.27 -22.90
C TYR A 420 17.64 3.58 -22.15
N LYS A 421 18.01 2.34 -22.54
CA LYS A 421 19.14 1.62 -21.95
C LYS A 421 20.46 2.30 -22.25
N ASP A 422 20.61 2.87 -23.45
CA ASP A 422 21.83 3.59 -23.82
C ASP A 422 22.04 4.87 -23.00
N LYS A 423 20.96 5.48 -22.47
CA LYS A 423 21.06 6.68 -21.64
C LYS A 423 21.69 6.47 -20.26
N ILE A 424 21.70 5.25 -19.75
CA ILE A 424 22.29 4.94 -18.44
C ILE A 424 23.76 4.52 -18.53
N LYS A 425 24.36 4.49 -19.73
CA LYS A 425 25.77 4.20 -19.95
C LYS A 425 26.63 5.47 -19.87
N THR A 426 27.89 5.32 -19.49
CA THR A 426 28.88 6.42 -19.43
C THR A 426 30.23 5.93 -19.95
N GLY A 427 31.15 6.90 -20.23
CA GLY A 427 32.52 6.59 -20.60
C GLY A 427 33.47 6.45 -19.42
N ASN A 428 33.05 6.80 -18.20
CA ASN A 428 33.91 6.84 -17.00
C ASN A 428 33.69 5.65 -16.06
N ALA A 429 32.50 5.04 -16.11
CA ALA A 429 32.11 3.88 -15.32
C ALA A 429 31.19 2.97 -16.16
N ASP A 430 30.70 1.86 -15.62
CA ASP A 430 29.76 0.99 -16.34
C ASP A 430 28.41 1.69 -16.57
N LEU A 431 27.96 2.44 -15.54
CA LEU A 431 26.62 3.09 -15.53
C LEU A 431 26.70 4.49 -14.94
N VAL A 432 25.67 5.33 -15.25
CA VAL A 432 25.41 6.58 -14.53
C VAL A 432 24.14 6.45 -13.69
N ASN A 433 24.12 7.03 -12.50
CA ASN A 433 22.95 6.95 -11.61
C ASN A 433 21.79 7.87 -12.06
N SER A 434 22.03 8.84 -12.91
CA SER A 434 21.02 9.78 -13.40
C SER A 434 21.30 10.20 -14.84
N THR A 435 20.25 10.30 -15.64
CA THR A 435 20.33 10.77 -17.04
C THR A 435 20.13 12.30 -17.16
N GLY A 436 20.03 13.01 -16.03
CA GLY A 436 19.74 14.44 -16.01
C GLY A 436 18.34 14.77 -16.56
N PRO A 437 18.11 15.99 -17.07
CA PRO A 437 16.80 16.48 -17.50
C PRO A 437 16.30 15.92 -18.85
N VAL A 438 16.93 14.89 -19.41
CA VAL A 438 16.73 14.42 -20.80
C VAL A 438 15.41 13.63 -21.00
N GLY A 439 14.54 13.57 -19.99
CA GLY A 439 13.26 12.86 -20.03
C GLY A 439 13.37 11.35 -19.76
N ALA A 440 12.21 10.70 -19.65
CA ALA A 440 12.07 9.26 -19.37
C ALA A 440 12.62 8.82 -17.99
N GLY A 441 12.67 9.71 -16.99
CA GLY A 441 13.33 9.47 -15.69
C GLY A 441 12.82 8.24 -14.96
N ALA A 442 11.51 7.94 -15.00
CA ALA A 442 10.95 6.73 -14.39
C ALA A 442 11.42 5.45 -15.10
N ILE A 443 11.50 5.49 -16.44
CA ILE A 443 11.95 4.36 -17.26
C ILE A 443 13.44 4.09 -17.01
N THR A 444 14.26 5.11 -17.10
CA THR A 444 15.72 4.97 -16.94
C THR A 444 16.11 4.58 -15.52
N ALA A 445 15.34 5.01 -14.51
CA ALA A 445 15.53 4.60 -13.13
C ALA A 445 15.25 3.10 -12.94
N GLY A 446 14.14 2.59 -13.46
CA GLY A 446 13.83 1.17 -13.45
C GLY A 446 14.85 0.35 -14.23
N LEU A 447 15.20 0.77 -15.46
CA LEU A 447 16.22 0.09 -16.28
C LEU A 447 17.59 0.06 -15.60
N PHE A 448 17.98 1.10 -14.88
CA PHE A 448 19.19 1.11 -14.07
C PHE A 448 19.20 0.00 -13.02
N ILE A 449 18.09 -0.19 -12.29
CA ILE A 449 17.95 -1.30 -11.33
C ILE A 449 17.99 -2.64 -12.07
N GLY A 450 17.35 -2.73 -13.23
CA GLY A 450 17.33 -3.92 -14.09
C GLY A 450 18.71 -4.47 -14.48
N GLU A 451 19.74 -3.61 -14.50
CA GLU A 451 21.13 -4.02 -14.73
C GLU A 451 21.74 -4.90 -13.60
N PHE A 452 21.05 -5.01 -12.46
CA PHE A 452 21.53 -5.71 -11.27
C PHE A 452 20.68 -6.93 -10.88
N VAL A 453 19.70 -7.31 -11.68
CA VAL A 453 18.77 -8.41 -11.39
C VAL A 453 19.29 -9.79 -11.79
N GLU A 454 20.49 -9.87 -12.38
CA GLU A 454 21.19 -11.13 -12.70
C GLU A 454 20.31 -12.13 -13.47
N ASP A 455 19.61 -11.65 -14.51
CA ASP A 455 18.69 -12.41 -15.37
C ASP A 455 17.49 -13.05 -14.65
N LYS A 456 17.25 -12.72 -13.39
CA LYS A 456 16.06 -13.20 -12.69
C LYS A 456 14.80 -12.48 -13.21
N PRO A 457 13.64 -13.15 -13.29
CA PRO A 457 12.36 -12.49 -13.51
C PRO A 457 12.14 -11.40 -12.46
N TRP A 458 11.85 -10.18 -12.92
CA TRP A 458 11.86 -9.01 -12.05
C TRP A 458 10.77 -8.01 -12.39
N LEU A 459 10.26 -7.39 -11.34
CA LEU A 459 9.34 -6.25 -11.39
C LEU A 459 9.90 -5.10 -10.56
N HIS A 460 10.00 -3.91 -11.15
CA HIS A 460 10.19 -2.65 -10.44
C HIS A 460 8.88 -1.92 -10.33
N LEU A 461 8.48 -1.51 -9.13
CA LEU A 461 7.26 -0.78 -8.82
C LEU A 461 7.59 0.63 -8.31
N ASP A 462 7.44 1.67 -9.15
CA ASP A 462 7.63 3.06 -8.75
C ASP A 462 6.33 3.63 -8.19
N ILE A 463 6.29 3.76 -6.85
CA ILE A 463 5.14 4.26 -6.08
C ILE A 463 5.30 5.71 -5.63
N ALA A 464 6.25 6.48 -6.15
CA ALA A 464 6.51 7.85 -5.70
C ALA A 464 5.27 8.76 -5.81
N ALA A 465 4.39 8.51 -6.80
CA ALA A 465 3.17 9.30 -6.98
C ALA A 465 1.96 8.76 -6.18
N THR A 466 2.03 7.53 -5.65
CA THR A 466 0.89 6.86 -5.01
C THR A 466 1.08 6.62 -3.50
N ALA A 467 2.33 6.61 -3.00
CA ALA A 467 2.64 6.26 -1.62
C ALA A 467 2.24 7.32 -0.58
N PHE A 468 2.18 8.60 -0.97
CA PHE A 468 1.92 9.71 -0.05
C PHE A 468 0.98 10.76 -0.66
N ALA A 469 -0.14 11.01 0.01
CA ALA A 469 -1.13 12.01 -0.40
C ALA A 469 -0.90 13.34 0.36
N SER A 470 -0.24 14.30 -0.27
CA SER A 470 -0.02 15.64 0.30
C SER A 470 -1.30 16.49 0.31
N GLN A 471 -2.25 16.20 -0.58
CA GLN A 471 -3.55 16.84 -0.73
C GLN A 471 -4.68 15.82 -0.54
N THR A 472 -5.80 16.00 -1.24
CA THR A 472 -6.94 15.06 -1.21
C THR A 472 -6.55 13.74 -1.85
N PRO A 473 -6.68 12.61 -1.13
CA PRO A 473 -6.39 11.29 -1.69
C PRO A 473 -7.32 10.93 -2.84
N ASN A 474 -6.84 10.12 -3.76
CA ASN A 474 -7.63 9.61 -4.90
C ASN A 474 -8.56 8.43 -4.55
N ARG A 475 -8.51 7.94 -3.31
CA ARG A 475 -9.37 6.89 -2.76
C ARG A 475 -9.97 7.33 -1.44
N GLU A 476 -11.23 6.98 -1.21
CA GLU A 476 -11.94 7.38 0.01
C GLU A 476 -11.40 6.71 1.28
N TYR A 477 -10.83 5.52 1.17
CA TYR A 477 -10.20 4.82 2.31
C TYR A 477 -8.77 5.26 2.61
N PHE A 478 -8.22 6.21 1.85
CA PHE A 478 -6.96 6.86 2.19
C PHE A 478 -7.20 8.12 3.01
N SER A 479 -6.29 8.40 3.94
CA SER A 479 -6.18 9.67 4.63
C SER A 479 -5.05 10.51 4.01
N LYS A 480 -4.99 11.80 4.36
CA LYS A 480 -3.82 12.63 4.07
C LYS A 480 -2.59 12.02 4.74
N GLY A 481 -1.46 12.01 4.05
CA GLY A 481 -0.23 11.34 4.46
C GLY A 481 -0.03 10.01 3.72
N ALA A 482 0.52 9.03 4.41
CA ALA A 482 0.79 7.72 3.85
C ALA A 482 -0.48 6.98 3.42
N THR A 483 -0.44 6.36 2.24
CA THR A 483 -1.55 5.58 1.68
C THR A 483 -1.44 4.09 1.99
N GLY A 484 -0.22 3.61 2.27
CA GLY A 484 0.11 2.19 2.43
C GLY A 484 0.01 1.38 1.14
N VAL A 485 0.03 2.06 -0.03
CA VAL A 485 0.05 1.42 -1.34
C VAL A 485 1.23 0.44 -1.44
N GLY A 486 1.03 -0.65 -2.15
CA GLY A 486 2.00 -1.72 -2.33
C GLY A 486 1.86 -2.85 -1.31
N SER A 487 1.45 -2.60 -0.05
CA SER A 487 1.39 -3.66 0.96
C SER A 487 0.38 -4.77 0.60
N ARG A 488 -0.82 -4.41 0.12
CA ARG A 488 -1.83 -5.36 -0.34
C ARG A 488 -1.45 -5.98 -1.68
N LEU A 489 -0.89 -5.19 -2.58
CA LEU A 489 -0.44 -5.66 -3.90
C LEU A 489 0.66 -6.73 -3.77
N LEU A 490 1.66 -6.51 -2.92
CA LEU A 490 2.73 -7.48 -2.68
C LEU A 490 2.22 -8.78 -2.04
N TYR A 491 1.22 -8.69 -1.15
CA TYR A 491 0.55 -9.88 -0.63
C TYR A 491 -0.18 -10.65 -1.74
N GLU A 492 -0.92 -9.98 -2.61
CA GLU A 492 -1.64 -10.64 -3.72
C GLU A 492 -0.67 -11.24 -4.76
N ILE A 493 0.49 -10.62 -5.00
CA ILE A 493 1.59 -11.22 -5.78
C ILE A 493 2.10 -12.49 -5.09
N ALA A 494 2.43 -12.42 -3.79
CA ALA A 494 2.95 -13.56 -3.04
C ALA A 494 1.96 -14.73 -2.99
N LYS A 495 0.66 -14.46 -2.92
CA LYS A 495 -0.40 -15.47 -2.92
C LYS A 495 -0.48 -16.23 -4.24
N ARG A 496 -0.20 -15.58 -5.37
CA ARG A 496 -0.21 -16.16 -6.73
C ARG A 496 1.10 -16.81 -7.14
N TYR A 497 2.19 -16.33 -6.55
CA TYR A 497 3.54 -16.88 -6.78
C TYR A 497 3.61 -18.37 -6.43
#